data_426cb5c37e0baaaecdd228a151840dc0
#
_entry.id   426cb5c37e0baaaecdd228a151840dc0
#
_cell.length_a   1.000
_cell.length_b   1.000
_cell.length_c   1.000
_cell.angle_alpha   90.00
_cell.angle_beta   90.00
_cell.angle_gamma   90.00
#
_symmetry.space_group_name_H-M   'P 1'
#
loop_
_entity.id
_entity.type
_entity.pdbx_description
1 polymer ?
#
loop_
_entity_poly.entity_id
_entity_poly.type
_entity_poly.pdbx_seq_one_letter_code
_entity_poly.pdbx_strand_id
1 'polypeptide(L)'
;MKIYEYEGFPNPARIRIALGEKGLMDDVEFVTVDVPNGEHKSAEFLAKNPSGVVPVLELEDGTIISECTAITEYIDGQSGERTLTGRTPTERAKIHMMQRRAEAGLLDAAATYFHHATPGLGPEIESSVPSGGVIPDGSAG
;
A
#
# COMPACT_ATOMS: atom_id res chain seq x y z
N MET A 1 6.51 11.75 -9.03
CA MET A 1 5.88 10.46 -8.65
C MET A 1 4.47 10.68 -8.12
N LYS A 2 3.59 9.65 -8.15
CA LYS A 2 2.19 9.77 -7.68
C LYS A 2 1.91 8.76 -6.58
N ILE A 3 1.11 9.18 -5.58
CA ILE A 3 0.57 8.28 -4.55
C ILE A 3 -0.95 8.24 -4.68
N TYR A 4 -1.48 7.06 -4.99
CA TYR A 4 -2.90 6.77 -4.96
C TYR A 4 -3.30 6.42 -3.54
N GLU A 5 -4.23 7.17 -2.96
CA GLU A 5 -4.61 7.02 -1.57
C GLU A 5 -6.07 7.39 -1.30
N TYR A 6 -6.55 7.07 -0.10
CA TYR A 6 -7.72 7.69 0.51
C TYR A 6 -7.27 8.35 1.81
N GLU A 7 -7.32 9.68 1.85
CA GLU A 7 -6.82 10.47 2.97
C GLU A 7 -7.52 10.10 4.27
N GLY A 8 -6.79 10.06 5.37
CA GLY A 8 -7.29 9.70 6.70
C GLY A 8 -7.23 8.21 7.00
N PHE A 9 -6.97 7.34 6.02
CA PHE A 9 -6.77 5.92 6.29
C PHE A 9 -5.39 5.64 6.90
N PRO A 10 -5.27 4.64 7.79
CA PRO A 10 -4.01 4.36 8.51
C PRO A 10 -2.84 4.05 7.58
N ASN A 11 -3.04 3.25 6.53
CA ASN A 11 -1.97 2.86 5.63
C ASN A 11 -1.45 4.04 4.77
N PRO A 12 -2.29 4.87 4.12
CA PRO A 12 -1.86 6.12 3.51
C PRO A 12 -1.14 7.06 4.47
N ALA A 13 -1.62 7.20 5.72
CA ALA A 13 -0.97 8.04 6.72
C ALA A 13 0.48 7.62 7.01
N ARG A 14 0.79 6.32 7.00
CA ARG A 14 2.16 5.81 7.15
C ARG A 14 3.09 6.35 6.06
N ILE A 15 2.61 6.40 4.82
CA ILE A 15 3.40 6.90 3.69
C ILE A 15 3.60 8.40 3.78
N ARG A 16 2.57 9.15 4.17
CA ARG A 16 2.70 10.60 4.42
C ARG A 16 3.72 10.91 5.50
N ILE A 17 3.76 10.13 6.58
CA ILE A 17 4.78 10.25 7.64
C ILE A 17 6.18 10.00 7.06
N ALA A 18 6.36 8.92 6.28
CA ALA A 18 7.65 8.60 5.67
C ALA A 18 8.12 9.71 4.72
N LEU A 19 7.24 10.25 3.89
CA LEU A 19 7.53 11.37 3.00
C LEU A 19 7.91 12.64 3.79
N GLY A 20 7.17 12.94 4.88
CA GLY A 20 7.47 14.07 5.75
C GLY A 20 8.84 13.97 6.41
N GLU A 21 9.18 12.81 6.97
CA GLU A 21 10.50 12.53 7.58
C GLU A 21 11.65 12.65 6.58
N LYS A 22 11.38 12.41 5.30
CA LYS A 22 12.38 12.50 4.22
C LYS A 22 12.37 13.85 3.50
N GLY A 23 11.44 14.75 3.83
CA GLY A 23 11.30 16.05 3.17
C GLY A 23 10.85 15.96 1.71
N LEU A 24 10.09 14.91 1.33
CA LEU A 24 9.67 14.60 -0.04
C LEU A 24 8.19 14.88 -0.30
N MET A 25 7.48 15.56 0.61
CA MET A 25 6.04 15.83 0.47
C MET A 25 5.72 16.63 -0.79
N ASP A 26 6.57 17.59 -1.16
CA ASP A 26 6.36 18.47 -2.32
C ASP A 26 6.73 17.79 -3.66
N ASP A 27 7.40 16.64 -3.61
CA ASP A 27 7.82 15.88 -4.80
C ASP A 27 6.77 14.84 -5.25
N VAL A 28 5.63 14.81 -4.57
CA VAL A 28 4.58 13.81 -4.76
C VAL A 28 3.24 14.44 -5.09
N GLU A 29 2.62 13.95 -6.16
CA GLU A 29 1.21 14.19 -6.47
C GLU A 29 0.35 13.14 -5.73
N PHE A 30 -0.56 13.60 -4.88
CA PHE A 30 -1.54 12.72 -4.23
C PHE A 30 -2.80 12.62 -5.08
N VAL A 31 -3.17 11.39 -5.43
CA VAL A 31 -4.36 11.06 -6.22
C VAL A 31 -5.37 10.36 -5.32
N THR A 32 -6.51 11.00 -5.10
CA THR A 32 -7.58 10.41 -4.28
C THR A 32 -8.23 9.25 -5.02
N VAL A 33 -8.35 8.11 -4.35
CA VAL A 33 -9.11 6.94 -4.79
C VAL A 33 -10.34 6.82 -3.92
N ASP A 34 -11.53 6.84 -4.51
CA ASP A 34 -12.80 6.78 -3.77
C ASP A 34 -13.09 5.37 -3.25
N VAL A 35 -12.41 5.02 -2.17
CA VAL A 35 -12.52 3.71 -1.52
C VAL A 35 -13.96 3.42 -1.05
N PRO A 36 -14.70 4.38 -0.43
CA PRO A 36 -16.09 4.13 -0.03
C PRO A 36 -17.02 3.74 -1.17
N ASN A 37 -16.80 4.27 -2.38
CA ASN A 37 -17.58 3.93 -3.57
C ASN A 37 -16.96 2.82 -4.41
N GLY A 38 -15.92 2.14 -3.91
CA GLY A 38 -15.35 0.95 -4.54
C GLY A 38 -14.40 1.23 -5.71
N GLU A 39 -13.93 2.46 -5.92
CA GLU A 39 -13.00 2.79 -7.03
C GLU A 39 -11.73 1.91 -7.00
N HIS A 40 -11.23 1.58 -5.81
CA HIS A 40 -10.08 0.68 -5.61
C HIS A 40 -10.33 -0.76 -6.11
N LYS A 41 -11.57 -1.12 -6.44
CA LYS A 41 -11.97 -2.40 -7.04
C LYS A 41 -12.34 -2.29 -8.53
N SER A 42 -12.22 -1.11 -9.11
CA SER A 42 -12.41 -0.92 -10.56
C SER A 42 -11.36 -1.68 -11.37
N ALA A 43 -11.70 -2.06 -12.60
CA ALA A 43 -10.77 -2.73 -13.50
C ALA A 43 -9.52 -1.89 -13.76
N GLU A 44 -9.67 -0.55 -13.82
CA GLU A 44 -8.56 0.37 -14.01
C GLU A 44 -7.59 0.36 -12.82
N PHE A 45 -8.10 0.42 -11.60
CA PHE A 45 -7.27 0.39 -10.40
C PHE A 45 -6.65 -1.00 -10.18
N LEU A 46 -7.39 -2.07 -10.40
CA LEU A 46 -6.89 -3.45 -10.30
C LEU A 46 -5.78 -3.76 -11.31
N ALA A 47 -5.77 -3.10 -12.47
CA ALA A 47 -4.65 -3.18 -13.41
C ALA A 47 -3.36 -2.56 -12.84
N LYS A 48 -3.46 -1.56 -11.95
CA LYS A 48 -2.32 -0.99 -11.23
C LYS A 48 -1.95 -1.84 -10.00
N ASN A 49 -2.92 -2.20 -9.19
CA ASN A 49 -2.71 -3.01 -7.99
C ASN A 49 -3.76 -4.11 -7.89
N PRO A 50 -3.41 -5.36 -8.27
CA PRO A 50 -4.35 -6.49 -8.23
C PRO A 50 -4.93 -6.79 -6.84
N SER A 51 -4.26 -6.36 -5.77
CA SER A 51 -4.77 -6.50 -4.40
C SER A 51 -5.96 -5.57 -4.13
N GLY A 52 -6.14 -4.52 -4.96
CA GLY A 52 -7.23 -3.56 -4.82
C GLY A 52 -7.21 -2.85 -3.46
N VAL A 53 -6.05 -2.38 -3.04
CA VAL A 53 -5.86 -1.64 -1.77
C VAL A 53 -4.99 -0.40 -1.99
N VAL A 54 -5.15 0.58 -1.12
CA VAL A 54 -4.33 1.80 -1.08
C VAL A 54 -3.45 1.78 0.17
N PRO A 55 -2.27 2.42 0.17
CA PRO A 55 -1.72 3.26 -0.90
C PRO A 55 -1.00 2.49 -2.01
N VAL A 56 -0.84 3.14 -3.16
CA VAL A 56 -0.03 2.67 -4.29
C VAL A 56 0.88 3.81 -4.75
N LEU A 57 2.15 3.54 -4.97
CA LEU A 57 3.11 4.49 -5.56
C LEU A 57 3.27 4.18 -7.05
N GLU A 58 3.14 5.20 -7.89
CA GLU A 58 3.48 5.17 -9.31
C GLU A 58 4.66 6.10 -9.58
N LEU A 59 5.72 5.55 -10.17
CA LEU A 59 6.90 6.30 -10.57
C LEU A 59 6.70 6.97 -11.94
N GLU A 60 7.62 7.85 -12.31
CA GLU A 60 7.56 8.58 -13.58
C GLU A 60 7.67 7.67 -14.82
N ASP A 61 8.32 6.53 -14.68
CA ASP A 61 8.45 5.53 -15.74
C ASP A 61 7.26 4.54 -15.81
N GLY A 62 6.24 4.75 -14.96
CA GLY A 62 5.06 3.89 -14.86
C GLY A 62 5.24 2.68 -13.94
N THR A 63 6.40 2.52 -13.28
CA THR A 63 6.59 1.45 -12.31
C THR A 63 5.61 1.61 -11.14
N ILE A 64 4.93 0.54 -10.79
CA ILE A 64 3.98 0.48 -9.68
C ILE A 64 4.62 -0.24 -8.49
N ILE A 65 4.54 0.38 -7.32
CA ILE A 65 4.96 -0.20 -6.04
C ILE A 65 3.75 -0.16 -5.09
N SER A 66 3.36 -1.31 -4.59
CA SER A 66 2.34 -1.46 -3.55
C SER A 66 2.99 -1.96 -2.26
N GLU A 67 2.21 -2.06 -1.19
CA GLU A 67 2.62 -2.39 0.18
C GLU A 67 3.40 -1.25 0.88
N CYS A 68 2.89 -0.82 2.04
CA CYS A 68 3.46 0.30 2.78
C CYS A 68 4.95 0.12 3.09
N THR A 69 5.38 -1.10 3.40
CA THR A 69 6.79 -1.40 3.70
C THR A 69 7.67 -1.22 2.47
N ALA A 70 7.22 -1.68 1.29
CA ALA A 70 7.95 -1.52 0.03
C ALA A 70 8.01 -0.05 -0.40
N ILE A 71 6.89 0.67 -0.29
CA ILE A 71 6.84 2.11 -0.60
C ILE A 71 7.78 2.89 0.34
N THR A 72 7.77 2.59 1.64
CA THR A 72 8.68 3.21 2.62
C THR A 72 10.14 2.93 2.30
N GLU A 73 10.47 1.70 1.90
CA GLU A 73 11.83 1.32 1.48
C GLU A 73 12.29 2.14 0.28
N TYR A 74 11.41 2.34 -0.70
CA TYR A 74 11.68 3.17 -1.87
C TYR A 74 11.92 4.64 -1.48
N ILE A 75 10.99 5.23 -0.71
CA ILE A 75 11.05 6.62 -0.25
C ILE A 75 12.36 6.87 0.53
N ASP A 76 12.70 5.98 1.46
CA ASP A 76 13.91 6.11 2.27
C ASP A 76 15.19 6.04 1.44
N GLY A 77 15.14 5.42 0.27
CA GLY A 77 16.25 5.36 -0.67
C GLY A 77 16.41 6.58 -1.59
N GLN A 78 15.40 7.46 -1.65
CA GLN A 78 15.38 8.58 -2.61
C GLN A 78 16.22 9.78 -2.17
N SER A 79 16.37 10.03 -0.89
CA SER A 79 17.09 11.21 -0.39
C SER A 79 17.99 10.88 0.79
N GLY A 80 19.27 11.24 0.65
CA GLY A 80 20.23 11.21 1.74
C GLY A 80 20.46 9.82 2.36
N GLU A 81 20.71 9.81 3.67
CA GLU A 81 20.90 8.58 4.42
C GLU A 81 19.60 7.82 4.64
N ARG A 82 19.67 6.49 4.59
CA ARG A 82 18.56 5.61 5.00
C ARG A 82 18.35 5.71 6.51
N THR A 83 17.28 6.36 6.92
CA THR A 83 16.97 6.61 8.33
C THR A 83 15.75 5.84 8.83
N LEU A 84 14.88 5.40 7.91
CA LEU A 84 13.63 4.71 8.24
C LEU A 84 13.77 3.19 8.13
N THR A 85 14.54 2.69 7.16
CA THR A 85 14.62 1.27 6.83
C THR A 85 15.94 0.61 7.22
N GLY A 86 16.88 1.40 7.77
CA GLY A 86 18.17 0.93 8.28
C GLY A 86 19.32 1.01 7.29
N ARG A 87 20.52 1.32 7.81
CA ARG A 87 21.76 1.55 7.05
C ARG A 87 22.55 0.29 6.81
N THR A 88 22.54 -0.61 7.78
CA THR A 88 23.28 -1.87 7.73
C THR A 88 22.35 -3.06 7.46
N PRO A 89 22.86 -4.18 6.94
CA PRO A 89 22.05 -5.39 6.77
C PRO A 89 21.36 -5.83 8.08
N THR A 90 22.03 -5.71 9.20
CA THR A 90 21.51 -6.09 10.52
C THR A 90 20.37 -5.14 10.96
N GLU A 91 20.54 -3.82 10.77
CA GLU A 91 19.48 -2.85 11.06
C GLU A 91 18.26 -3.10 10.19
N ARG A 92 18.44 -3.27 8.89
CA ARG A 92 17.37 -3.57 7.94
C ARG A 92 16.60 -4.82 8.33
N ALA A 93 17.30 -5.90 8.65
CA ALA A 93 16.68 -7.15 9.07
C ALA A 93 15.85 -6.99 10.36
N LYS A 94 16.37 -6.24 11.33
CA LYS A 94 15.64 -5.96 12.58
C LYS A 94 14.40 -5.11 12.35
N ILE A 95 14.50 -4.07 11.52
CA ILE A 95 13.38 -3.19 11.18
C ILE A 95 12.30 -4.00 10.45
N HIS A 96 12.65 -4.77 9.43
CA HIS A 96 11.69 -5.65 8.73
C HIS A 96 11.02 -6.64 9.67
N MET A 97 11.79 -7.26 10.58
CA MET A 97 11.23 -8.17 11.58
C MET A 97 10.19 -7.45 12.46
N MET A 98 10.50 -6.22 12.92
CA MET A 98 9.58 -5.46 13.76
C MET A 98 8.35 -4.97 12.99
N GLN A 99 8.52 -4.53 11.74
CA GLN A 99 7.42 -4.18 10.86
C GLN A 99 6.45 -5.35 10.68
N ARG A 100 6.96 -6.55 10.35
CA ARG A 100 6.11 -7.75 10.20
C ARG A 100 5.37 -8.12 11.48
N ARG A 101 6.02 -7.96 12.64
CA ARG A 101 5.35 -8.20 13.93
C ARG A 101 4.24 -7.20 14.20
N ALA A 102 4.48 -5.91 13.91
CA ALA A 102 3.49 -4.86 14.09
C ALA A 102 2.31 -5.02 13.12
N GLU A 103 2.58 -5.35 11.85
CA GLU A 103 1.55 -5.59 10.85
C GLU A 103 0.70 -6.81 11.22
N ALA A 104 1.30 -7.98 11.34
CA ALA A 104 0.56 -9.22 11.61
C ALA A 104 -0.12 -9.23 13.00
N GLY A 105 0.51 -8.61 14.01
CA GLY A 105 0.01 -8.63 15.38
C GLY A 105 -1.01 -7.54 15.70
N LEU A 106 -1.05 -6.46 14.95
CA LEU A 106 -1.93 -5.32 15.23
C LEU A 106 -2.68 -4.83 14.00
N LEU A 107 -1.97 -4.41 12.95
CA LEU A 107 -2.60 -3.71 11.83
C LEU A 107 -3.51 -4.63 11.02
N ASP A 108 -3.07 -5.85 10.71
CA ASP A 108 -3.86 -6.81 9.94
C ASP A 108 -5.11 -7.24 10.73
N ALA A 109 -4.97 -7.45 12.05
CA ALA A 109 -6.08 -7.78 12.92
C ALA A 109 -7.08 -6.63 13.05
N ALA A 110 -6.60 -5.40 13.22
CA ALA A 110 -7.44 -4.21 13.28
C ALA A 110 -8.14 -3.93 11.94
N ALA A 111 -7.44 -4.09 10.81
CA ALA A 111 -8.00 -3.94 9.48
C ALA A 111 -9.09 -4.99 9.22
N THR A 112 -8.84 -6.26 9.56
CA THR A 112 -9.83 -7.34 9.44
C THR A 112 -11.08 -7.01 10.26
N TYR A 113 -10.93 -6.60 11.51
CA TYR A 113 -12.05 -6.19 12.34
C TYR A 113 -12.82 -5.01 11.72
N PHE A 114 -12.09 -3.99 11.26
CA PHE A 114 -12.68 -2.79 10.65
C PHE A 114 -13.49 -3.16 9.40
N HIS A 115 -12.92 -3.95 8.50
CA HIS A 115 -13.59 -4.37 7.26
C HIS A 115 -14.81 -5.25 7.50
N HIS A 116 -14.82 -6.10 8.53
CA HIS A 116 -15.93 -7.03 8.78
C HIS A 116 -16.95 -6.52 9.79
N ALA A 117 -16.60 -5.57 10.67
CA ALA A 117 -17.47 -5.09 11.74
C ALA A 117 -18.04 -3.69 11.50
N THR A 118 -17.52 -2.94 10.50
CA THR A 118 -18.00 -1.58 10.22
C THR A 118 -19.04 -1.60 9.11
N PRO A 119 -20.30 -1.16 9.38
CA PRO A 119 -21.32 -1.08 8.35
C PRO A 119 -20.89 -0.18 7.18
N GLY A 120 -21.08 -0.65 5.94
CA GLY A 120 -20.76 0.10 4.72
C GLY A 120 -19.30 0.02 4.26
N LEU A 121 -18.42 -0.68 4.99
CA LEU A 121 -17.02 -0.92 4.57
C LEU A 121 -16.67 -2.41 4.55
N GLY A 122 -17.62 -3.26 4.90
CA GLY A 122 -17.42 -4.68 5.07
C GLY A 122 -17.73 -5.52 3.84
N PRO A 123 -18.38 -6.69 4.04
CA PRO A 123 -18.60 -7.72 3.02
C PRO A 123 -19.28 -7.24 1.73
N GLU A 124 -20.01 -6.13 1.80
CA GLU A 124 -20.71 -5.55 0.65
C GLU A 124 -19.75 -5.01 -0.41
N ILE A 125 -18.60 -4.46 0.00
CA ILE A 125 -17.56 -3.97 -0.93
C ILE A 125 -16.67 -5.12 -1.39
N GLU A 126 -16.37 -6.08 -0.52
CA GLU A 126 -15.56 -7.25 -0.90
C GLU A 126 -16.31 -8.25 -1.76
N SER A 127 -17.62 -8.40 -1.59
CA SER A 127 -18.45 -9.26 -2.42
C SER A 127 -18.67 -8.74 -3.84
N SER A 128 -18.35 -7.48 -4.11
CA SER A 128 -18.38 -6.90 -5.45
C SER A 128 -17.17 -7.28 -6.32
N VAL A 129 -16.17 -7.97 -5.77
CA VAL A 129 -15.06 -8.51 -6.55
C VAL A 129 -15.57 -9.73 -7.30
N PRO A 130 -15.54 -9.75 -8.66
CA PRO A 130 -15.87 -10.95 -9.41
C PRO A 130 -14.93 -12.08 -8.97
N SER A 131 -15.48 -13.15 -8.40
CA SER A 131 -14.76 -14.40 -8.13
C SER A 131 -14.41 -15.06 -9.47
N GLY A 132 -13.30 -14.65 -10.10
CA GLY A 132 -12.99 -15.12 -11.45
C GLY A 132 -11.67 -14.65 -12.02
N GLY A 133 -10.64 -14.53 -11.20
CA GLY A 133 -9.27 -14.49 -11.69
C GLY A 133 -8.69 -15.89 -11.71
N VAL A 134 -9.06 -16.71 -12.70
CA VAL A 134 -8.28 -17.91 -13.03
C VAL A 134 -6.92 -17.44 -13.47
N ILE A 135 -5.90 -17.74 -12.67
CA ILE A 135 -4.50 -17.61 -13.10
C ILE A 135 -4.36 -18.53 -14.31
N PRO A 136 -3.98 -18.03 -15.50
CA PRO A 136 -3.74 -18.94 -16.64
C PRO A 136 -2.59 -19.86 -16.23
N ASP A 137 -2.89 -21.16 -16.23
CA ASP A 137 -1.89 -22.21 -16.12
C ASP A 137 -0.85 -22.02 -17.22
N GLY A 138 0.37 -21.67 -16.83
CA GLY A 138 1.51 -21.50 -17.73
C GLY A 138 2.08 -22.82 -18.21
N SER A 139 1.24 -23.73 -18.71
CA SER A 139 1.66 -24.94 -19.37
C SER A 139 1.36 -24.86 -20.87
N ALA A 140 2.28 -24.34 -21.65
CA ALA A 140 2.38 -24.66 -23.08
C ALA A 140 3.78 -24.42 -23.61
N GLY A 141 4.48 -25.53 -23.96
CA GLY A 141 5.48 -25.63 -25.01
C GLY A 141 6.88 -25.19 -24.70
#